data_40facb5bba0a19dd4bf6f8295461dbc6
#
_entry.id   40facb5bba0a19dd4bf6f8295461dbc6
#
_cell.length_a   1.000
_cell.length_b   1.000
_cell.length_c   1.000
_cell.angle_alpha   90.00
_cell.angle_beta   90.00
_cell.angle_gamma   90.00
#
_symmetry.space_group_name_H-M   'P 1'
#
loop_
_entity.id
_entity.type
_entity.pdbx_description
1 polymer ?
#
loop_
_entity_poly.entity_id
_entity_poly.type
_entity_poly.pdbx_seq_one_letter_code
_entity_poly.pdbx_strand_id
1 'polypeptide(L)'
;MGPGRYAIVLLAAIVLVAHPVRAADVTDVPEGVSTEAVKAFRGGLALQKEKQYAAAIRAYERAIALGGRFPEAFNNLAYCYRKIGQLDRALDLYKTALALRPTFPQAHDYIARTYLAKGDRAMAMRHYEIVRRLDARLAHCLLEAIRRGDPDYNDMPWGS
;
A
#
# COMPACT_ATOMS: atom_id res chain seq x y z
N MET A 1 -0.91 -68.60 16.67
CA MET A 1 -2.13 -67.78 16.50
C MET A 1 -1.92 -66.51 17.24
N GLY A 2 -1.53 -65.45 16.57
CA GLY A 2 -1.34 -64.11 17.15
C GLY A 2 -2.19 -63.13 16.40
N PRO A 3 -2.90 -62.19 17.08
CA PRO A 3 -3.78 -61.25 16.44
C PRO A 3 -2.99 -60.11 15.79
N GLY A 4 -3.40 -59.80 14.57
CA GLY A 4 -2.82 -58.73 13.76
C GLY A 4 -3.02 -57.33 14.37
N ARG A 5 -1.96 -56.55 14.37
CA ARG A 5 -1.95 -55.15 14.73
C ARG A 5 -2.37 -54.36 13.51
N TYR A 6 -3.59 -53.89 13.48
CA TYR A 6 -4.04 -52.87 12.49
C TYR A 6 -3.50 -51.50 12.91
N ALA A 7 -2.52 -51.03 12.15
CA ALA A 7 -2.08 -49.65 12.27
C ALA A 7 -3.13 -48.74 11.65
N ILE A 8 -3.84 -47.97 12.48
CA ILE A 8 -4.75 -46.94 12.02
C ILE A 8 -3.87 -45.75 11.61
N VAL A 9 -3.71 -45.55 10.32
CA VAL A 9 -3.12 -44.35 9.75
C VAL A 9 -4.19 -43.23 9.81
N LEU A 10 -4.07 -42.37 10.79
CA LEU A 10 -4.84 -41.11 10.86
C LEU A 10 -4.29 -40.16 9.78
N LEU A 11 -4.96 -40.12 8.63
CA LEU A 11 -4.79 -39.07 7.64
C LEU A 11 -5.35 -37.76 8.24
N ALA A 12 -4.46 -36.92 8.75
CA ALA A 12 -4.80 -35.56 9.08
C ALA A 12 -5.11 -34.81 7.78
N ALA A 13 -6.38 -34.65 7.47
CA ALA A 13 -6.84 -33.76 6.42
C ALA A 13 -6.46 -32.34 6.79
N ILE A 14 -5.39 -31.80 6.18
CA ILE A 14 -5.10 -30.37 6.20
C ILE A 14 -6.21 -29.71 5.39
N VAL A 15 -7.22 -29.21 6.07
CA VAL A 15 -8.22 -28.31 5.49
C VAL A 15 -7.49 -27.00 5.22
N LEU A 16 -7.02 -26.84 3.98
CA LEU A 16 -6.53 -25.57 3.48
C LEU A 16 -7.76 -24.65 3.37
N VAL A 17 -8.06 -23.91 4.46
CA VAL A 17 -9.06 -22.87 4.43
C VAL A 17 -8.46 -21.75 3.54
N ALA A 18 -8.83 -21.81 2.26
CA ALA A 18 -8.62 -20.70 1.36
C ALA A 18 -9.42 -19.50 1.88
N HIS A 19 -8.77 -18.64 2.66
CA HIS A 19 -9.34 -17.35 3.01
C HIS A 19 -9.48 -16.58 1.70
N PRO A 20 -10.69 -16.16 1.30
CA PRO A 20 -10.82 -15.25 0.19
C PRO A 20 -10.00 -14.01 0.56
N VAL A 21 -9.01 -13.65 -0.27
CA VAL A 21 -8.35 -12.36 -0.19
C VAL A 21 -9.42 -11.32 -0.51
N ARG A 22 -10.16 -10.96 0.53
CA ARG A 22 -11.02 -9.77 0.47
C ARG A 22 -10.08 -8.59 0.25
N ALA A 23 -10.42 -7.76 -0.72
CA ALA A 23 -9.87 -6.42 -0.86
C ALA A 23 -9.70 -5.83 0.54
N ALA A 24 -8.49 -5.35 0.84
CA ALA A 24 -8.05 -5.00 2.18
C ALA A 24 -9.14 -4.25 2.95
N ASP A 25 -9.95 -5.02 3.67
CA ASP A 25 -10.80 -4.48 4.70
C ASP A 25 -9.83 -3.90 5.73
N VAL A 26 -9.88 -2.59 5.92
CA VAL A 26 -9.04 -1.85 6.87
C VAL A 26 -9.46 -2.22 8.32
N THR A 27 -9.67 -3.51 8.55
CA THR A 27 -10.01 -4.07 9.87
C THR A 27 -8.76 -4.49 10.64
N ASP A 28 -7.62 -4.66 9.95
CA ASP A 28 -6.33 -4.90 10.60
C ASP A 28 -5.71 -3.56 11.00
N VAL A 29 -6.33 -2.94 11.98
CA VAL A 29 -5.69 -1.82 12.69
C VAL A 29 -4.54 -2.43 13.49
N PRO A 30 -3.30 -1.94 13.32
CA PRO A 30 -2.19 -2.41 14.14
C PRO A 30 -2.53 -2.29 15.63
N GLU A 31 -2.15 -3.29 16.41
CA GLU A 31 -2.32 -3.24 17.86
C GLU A 31 -1.70 -1.95 18.42
N GLY A 32 -2.43 -1.26 19.30
CA GLY A 32 -1.99 -0.01 19.91
C GLY A 32 -2.37 1.28 19.17
N VAL A 33 -3.08 1.20 18.05
CA VAL A 33 -3.62 2.39 17.38
C VAL A 33 -4.97 2.77 17.97
N SER A 34 -5.14 4.05 18.34
CA SER A 34 -6.40 4.52 18.95
C SER A 34 -7.58 4.46 17.95
N THR A 35 -8.78 4.23 18.47
CA THR A 35 -10.02 4.24 17.67
C THR A 35 -10.20 5.57 16.92
N GLU A 36 -9.81 6.67 17.56
CA GLU A 36 -9.87 8.02 17.00
C GLU A 36 -8.90 8.17 15.82
N ALA A 37 -7.69 7.61 15.92
CA ALA A 37 -6.72 7.61 14.82
C ALA A 37 -7.27 6.83 13.60
N VAL A 38 -7.87 5.68 13.84
CA VAL A 38 -8.53 4.87 12.79
C VAL A 38 -9.67 5.63 12.13
N LYS A 39 -10.53 6.27 12.93
CA LYS A 39 -11.62 7.09 12.41
C LYS A 39 -11.11 8.24 11.56
N ALA A 40 -10.06 8.93 12.00
CA ALA A 40 -9.44 10.01 11.24
C ALA A 40 -8.82 9.49 9.93
N PHE A 41 -8.14 8.34 9.97
CA PHE A 41 -7.57 7.71 8.78
C PHE A 41 -8.66 7.32 7.75
N ARG A 42 -9.74 6.69 8.20
CA ARG A 42 -10.89 6.34 7.32
C ARG A 42 -11.54 7.59 6.72
N GLY A 43 -11.66 8.66 7.49
CA GLY A 43 -12.11 9.96 6.98
C GLY A 43 -11.19 10.48 5.87
N GLY A 44 -9.88 10.34 6.04
CA GLY A 44 -8.88 10.67 5.01
C GLY A 44 -9.05 9.86 3.73
N LEU A 45 -9.32 8.56 3.85
CA LEU A 45 -9.58 7.69 2.68
C LEU A 45 -10.83 8.12 1.90
N ALA A 46 -11.91 8.45 2.58
CA ALA A 46 -13.13 8.94 1.95
C ALA A 46 -12.88 10.24 1.17
N LEU A 47 -12.23 11.22 1.81
CA LEU A 47 -11.88 12.49 1.19
C LEU A 47 -10.91 12.33 0.01
N GLN A 48 -9.95 11.41 0.12
CA GLN A 48 -9.02 11.09 -0.97
C GLN A 48 -9.76 10.50 -2.19
N LYS A 49 -10.71 9.58 -1.96
CA LYS A 49 -11.55 9.01 -3.01
C LYS A 49 -12.34 10.10 -3.77
N GLU A 50 -12.81 11.12 -3.06
CA GLU A 50 -13.48 12.29 -3.62
C GLU A 50 -12.50 13.32 -4.20
N LYS A 51 -11.19 13.00 -4.25
CA LYS A 51 -10.12 13.91 -4.72
C LYS A 51 -10.00 15.21 -3.92
N GLN A 52 -10.55 15.26 -2.72
CA GLN A 52 -10.45 16.38 -1.78
C GLN A 52 -9.11 16.33 -1.03
N TYR A 53 -8.00 16.42 -1.76
CA TYR A 53 -6.65 16.12 -1.24
C TYR A 53 -6.25 17.01 -0.07
N ALA A 54 -6.58 18.29 -0.09
CA ALA A 54 -6.26 19.21 1.02
C ALA A 54 -7.00 18.84 2.32
N ALA A 55 -8.23 18.37 2.23
CA ALA A 55 -8.99 17.90 3.38
C ALA A 55 -8.48 16.53 3.86
N ALA A 56 -8.15 15.62 2.91
CA ALA A 56 -7.57 14.33 3.21
C ALA A 56 -6.22 14.46 3.95
N ILE A 57 -5.37 15.41 3.56
CA ILE A 57 -4.11 15.74 4.25
C ILE A 57 -4.36 16.00 5.72
N ARG A 58 -5.30 16.91 6.05
CA ARG A 58 -5.61 17.23 7.45
C ARG A 58 -6.11 16.02 8.24
N ALA A 59 -6.90 15.17 7.59
CA ALA A 59 -7.42 13.97 8.23
C ALA A 59 -6.30 12.94 8.51
N TYR A 60 -5.37 12.72 7.57
CA TYR A 60 -4.23 11.84 7.76
C TYR A 60 -3.23 12.39 8.78
N GLU A 61 -2.94 13.70 8.76
CA GLU A 61 -2.10 14.34 9.78
C GLU A 61 -2.71 14.17 11.18
N ARG A 62 -4.03 14.33 11.31
CA ARG A 62 -4.74 14.06 12.56
C ARG A 62 -4.63 12.59 12.97
N ALA A 63 -4.78 11.66 12.05
CA ALA A 63 -4.62 10.23 12.35
C ALA A 63 -3.22 9.92 12.89
N ILE A 64 -2.18 10.48 12.27
CA ILE A 64 -0.79 10.30 12.70
C ILE A 64 -0.56 10.92 14.08
N ALA A 65 -1.08 12.12 14.34
CA ALA A 65 -0.98 12.79 15.62
C ALA A 65 -1.66 12.03 16.77
N LEU A 66 -2.73 11.30 16.47
CA LEU A 66 -3.47 10.45 17.43
C LEU A 66 -2.83 9.07 17.63
N GLY A 67 -1.59 8.86 17.16
CA GLY A 67 -0.86 7.59 17.30
C GLY A 67 -1.00 6.65 16.10
N GLY A 68 -1.67 7.06 15.04
CA GLY A 68 -1.82 6.29 13.79
C GLY A 68 -0.53 6.23 12.95
N ARG A 69 0.59 5.88 13.58
CA ARG A 69 1.91 5.82 12.92
C ARG A 69 2.12 4.47 12.21
N PHE A 70 1.24 4.13 11.30
CA PHE A 70 1.34 2.94 10.47
C PHE A 70 1.69 3.33 9.01
N PRO A 71 2.33 2.42 8.24
CA PRO A 71 2.86 2.74 6.92
C PRO A 71 1.83 3.34 5.96
N GLU A 72 0.59 2.86 6.01
CA GLU A 72 -0.51 3.32 5.16
C GLU A 72 -0.86 4.80 5.39
N ALA A 73 -0.81 5.26 6.64
CA ALA A 73 -1.10 6.66 6.96
C ALA A 73 -0.10 7.60 6.30
N PHE A 74 1.19 7.28 6.39
CA PHE A 74 2.25 8.07 5.75
C PHE A 74 2.19 7.95 4.22
N ASN A 75 1.94 6.75 3.69
CA ASN A 75 1.81 6.52 2.26
C ASN A 75 0.65 7.32 1.64
N ASN A 76 -0.51 7.32 2.29
CA ASN A 76 -1.69 8.01 1.76
C ASN A 76 -1.59 9.53 1.95
N LEU A 77 -0.98 10.00 3.04
CA LEU A 77 -0.62 11.40 3.21
C LEU A 77 0.34 11.87 2.11
N ALA A 78 1.38 11.08 1.82
CA ALA A 78 2.32 11.34 0.75
C ALA A 78 1.65 11.39 -0.62
N TYR A 79 0.73 10.45 -0.90
CA TYR A 79 -0.06 10.46 -2.11
C TYR A 79 -0.84 11.77 -2.29
N CYS A 80 -1.50 12.25 -1.23
CA CYS A 80 -2.23 13.52 -1.29
C CYS A 80 -1.30 14.71 -1.56
N TYR A 81 -0.10 14.75 -0.93
CA TYR A 81 0.89 15.78 -1.22
C TYR A 81 1.40 15.72 -2.66
N ARG A 82 1.64 14.52 -3.21
CA ARG A 82 1.97 14.35 -4.62
C ARG A 82 0.88 14.91 -5.53
N LYS A 83 -0.39 14.62 -5.23
CA LYS A 83 -1.54 15.07 -6.04
C LYS A 83 -1.74 16.59 -6.03
N ILE A 84 -1.26 17.30 -5.02
CA ILE A 84 -1.25 18.77 -4.97
C ILE A 84 0.10 19.38 -5.39
N GLY A 85 1.01 18.57 -5.96
CA GLY A 85 2.28 19.03 -6.53
C GLY A 85 3.41 19.21 -5.52
N GLN A 86 3.22 18.91 -4.23
CA GLN A 86 4.28 19.00 -3.22
C GLN A 86 5.15 17.73 -3.23
N LEU A 87 5.91 17.55 -4.33
CA LEU A 87 6.60 16.31 -4.65
C LEU A 87 7.71 15.95 -3.64
N ASP A 88 8.47 16.91 -3.16
CA ASP A 88 9.57 16.66 -2.20
C ASP A 88 9.01 16.20 -0.85
N ARG A 89 7.96 16.86 -0.38
CA ARG A 89 7.28 16.47 0.86
C ARG A 89 6.66 15.07 0.74
N ALA A 90 6.11 14.75 -0.42
CA ALA A 90 5.60 13.40 -0.69
C ALA A 90 6.73 12.35 -0.61
N LEU A 91 7.89 12.62 -1.20
CA LEU A 91 9.04 11.70 -1.14
C LEU A 91 9.49 11.43 0.29
N ASP A 92 9.55 12.44 1.15
CA ASP A 92 9.97 12.26 2.54
C ASP A 92 8.97 11.44 3.35
N LEU A 93 7.67 11.62 3.10
CA LEU A 93 6.62 10.83 3.74
C LEU A 93 6.61 9.37 3.24
N TYR A 94 6.84 9.14 1.93
CA TYR A 94 7.00 7.77 1.43
C TYR A 94 8.23 7.07 2.02
N LYS A 95 9.34 7.77 2.19
CA LYS A 95 10.52 7.23 2.91
C LYS A 95 10.17 6.84 4.34
N THR A 96 9.36 7.66 5.02
CA THR A 96 8.86 7.32 6.37
C THR A 96 8.00 6.06 6.35
N ALA A 97 7.10 5.92 5.37
CA ALA A 97 6.31 4.70 5.20
C ALA A 97 7.18 3.46 4.96
N LEU A 98 8.24 3.59 4.15
CA LEU A 98 9.20 2.51 3.89
C LEU A 98 10.11 2.21 5.09
N ALA A 99 10.42 3.19 5.93
CA ALA A 99 11.14 2.94 7.19
C ALA A 99 10.31 2.08 8.14
N LEU A 100 8.98 2.20 8.12
CA LEU A 100 8.05 1.37 8.89
C LEU A 100 7.79 0.00 8.22
N ARG A 101 7.74 -0.06 6.89
CA ARG A 101 7.53 -1.29 6.10
C ARG A 101 8.41 -1.26 4.83
N PRO A 102 9.63 -1.82 4.89
CA PRO A 102 10.56 -1.79 3.75
C PRO A 102 10.04 -2.49 2.49
N THR A 103 9.18 -3.49 2.64
CA THR A 103 8.59 -4.26 1.53
C THR A 103 7.18 -3.79 1.17
N PHE A 104 6.95 -2.48 1.11
CA PHE A 104 5.65 -1.89 0.78
C PHE A 104 5.58 -1.52 -0.71
N PRO A 105 5.00 -2.38 -1.58
CA PRO A 105 5.05 -2.19 -3.03
C PRO A 105 4.42 -0.87 -3.47
N GLN A 106 3.30 -0.47 -2.86
CA GLN A 106 2.59 0.76 -3.21
C GLN A 106 3.42 2.02 -2.92
N ALA A 107 4.18 2.02 -1.82
CA ALA A 107 5.07 3.13 -1.52
C ALA A 107 6.18 3.26 -2.57
N HIS A 108 6.79 2.15 -2.98
CA HIS A 108 7.77 2.15 -4.06
C HIS A 108 7.17 2.58 -5.41
N ASP A 109 5.95 2.13 -5.76
CA ASP A 109 5.24 2.59 -6.96
C ASP A 109 5.03 4.11 -6.94
N TYR A 110 4.52 4.64 -5.84
CA TYR A 110 4.26 6.08 -5.73
C TYR A 110 5.54 6.93 -5.70
N ILE A 111 6.63 6.43 -5.13
CA ILE A 111 7.94 7.08 -5.23
C ILE A 111 8.38 7.14 -6.70
N ALA A 112 8.28 6.03 -7.44
CA ALA A 112 8.61 5.99 -8.86
C ALA A 112 7.79 7.02 -9.65
N ARG A 113 6.49 7.08 -9.43
CA ARG A 113 5.58 8.06 -10.06
C ARG A 113 5.92 9.49 -9.65
N THR A 114 6.37 9.71 -8.41
CA THR A 114 6.79 11.03 -7.94
C THR A 114 8.07 11.48 -8.64
N TYR A 115 9.06 10.58 -8.80
CA TYR A 115 10.26 10.87 -9.59
C TYR A 115 9.94 11.09 -11.06
N LEU A 116 8.99 10.33 -11.62
CA LEU A 116 8.53 10.56 -12.99
C LEU A 116 7.91 11.95 -13.15
N ALA A 117 7.10 12.41 -12.20
CA ALA A 117 6.55 13.76 -12.16
C ALA A 117 7.64 14.85 -12.03
N LYS A 118 8.78 14.53 -11.40
CA LYS A 118 9.96 15.40 -11.33
C LYS A 118 10.83 15.35 -12.60
N GLY A 119 10.52 14.50 -13.58
CA GLY A 119 11.32 14.26 -14.77
C GLY A 119 12.51 13.29 -14.56
N ASP A 120 12.67 12.74 -13.36
CA ASP A 120 13.74 11.80 -13.04
C ASP A 120 13.33 10.35 -13.37
N ARG A 121 13.38 10.04 -14.66
CA ARG A 121 13.05 8.69 -15.17
C ARG A 121 14.02 7.62 -14.64
N ALA A 122 15.27 7.98 -14.36
CA ALA A 122 16.26 7.02 -13.88
C ALA A 122 15.90 6.54 -12.46
N MET A 123 15.52 7.46 -11.57
CA MET A 123 15.03 7.10 -10.24
C MET A 123 13.70 6.35 -10.30
N ALA A 124 12.79 6.72 -11.20
CA ALA A 124 11.54 5.98 -11.39
C ALA A 124 11.81 4.51 -11.77
N MET A 125 12.76 4.26 -12.68
CA MET A 125 13.16 2.89 -13.07
C MET A 125 13.81 2.10 -11.94
N ARG A 126 14.60 2.74 -11.06
CA ARG A 126 15.17 2.06 -9.88
C ARG A 126 14.07 1.53 -8.96
N HIS A 127 13.06 2.34 -8.68
CA HIS A 127 11.92 1.92 -7.87
C HIS A 127 11.04 0.88 -8.58
N TYR A 128 10.88 0.97 -9.89
CA TYR A 128 10.22 -0.06 -10.69
C TYR A 128 10.87 -1.44 -10.50
N GLU A 129 12.20 -1.54 -10.51
CA GLU A 129 12.89 -2.82 -10.29
C GLU A 129 12.59 -3.44 -8.92
N ILE A 130 12.34 -2.60 -7.90
CA ILE A 130 11.91 -3.07 -6.57
C ILE A 130 10.46 -3.58 -6.65
N VAL A 131 9.55 -2.78 -7.22
CA VAL A 131 8.13 -3.15 -7.37
C VAL A 131 8.00 -4.45 -8.15
N ARG A 132 8.78 -4.65 -9.22
CA ARG A 132 8.76 -5.86 -10.04
C ARG A 132 9.06 -7.14 -9.25
N ARG A 133 9.86 -7.04 -8.19
CA ARG A 133 10.18 -8.17 -7.30
C ARG A 133 9.11 -8.40 -6.23
N LEU A 134 8.38 -7.36 -5.86
CA LEU A 134 7.39 -7.39 -4.77
C LEU A 134 5.98 -7.67 -5.29
N ASP A 135 5.61 -7.07 -6.42
CA ASP A 135 4.28 -7.16 -7.04
C ASP A 135 4.38 -6.98 -8.55
N ALA A 136 4.31 -8.09 -9.28
CA ALA A 136 4.44 -8.11 -10.73
C ALA A 136 3.27 -7.39 -11.45
N ARG A 137 2.06 -7.37 -10.86
CA ARG A 137 0.90 -6.70 -11.46
C ARG A 137 1.06 -5.18 -11.34
N LEU A 138 1.42 -4.70 -10.15
CA LEU A 138 1.68 -3.29 -9.93
C LEU A 138 2.84 -2.80 -10.80
N ALA A 139 3.90 -3.62 -10.95
CA ALA A 139 5.04 -3.31 -11.81
C ALA A 139 4.64 -3.13 -13.28
N HIS A 140 3.71 -3.93 -13.80
CA HIS A 140 3.24 -3.78 -15.17
C HIS A 140 2.63 -2.39 -15.41
N CYS A 141 1.73 -1.95 -14.55
CA CYS A 141 1.11 -0.62 -14.63
C CYS A 141 2.12 0.50 -14.45
N LEU A 142 3.07 0.33 -13.53
CA LEU A 142 4.15 1.31 -13.33
C LEU A 142 5.05 1.43 -14.56
N LEU A 143 5.38 0.32 -15.21
CA LEU A 143 6.19 0.33 -16.42
C LEU A 143 5.49 1.11 -17.55
N GLU A 144 4.19 0.92 -17.72
CA GLU A 144 3.41 1.67 -18.70
C GLU A 144 3.35 3.17 -18.38
N ALA A 145 3.18 3.53 -17.11
CA ALA A 145 3.28 4.93 -16.66
C ALA A 145 4.64 5.55 -17.03
N ILE A 146 5.72 4.82 -16.78
CA ILE A 146 7.09 5.27 -17.09
C ILE A 146 7.30 5.37 -18.61
N ARG A 147 6.82 4.42 -19.40
CA ARG A 147 6.94 4.44 -20.88
C ARG A 147 6.24 5.66 -21.48
N ARG A 148 5.06 5.97 -21.00
CA ARG A 148 4.23 7.11 -21.45
C ARG A 148 4.75 8.45 -20.92
N GLY A 149 5.56 8.45 -19.87
CA GLY A 149 5.93 9.67 -19.17
C GLY A 149 4.77 10.29 -18.39
N ASP A 150 3.74 9.49 -18.09
CA ASP A 150 2.54 9.92 -17.37
C ASP A 150 2.53 9.33 -15.95
N PRO A 151 2.84 10.13 -14.91
CA PRO A 151 2.88 9.66 -13.54
C PRO A 151 1.50 9.29 -12.97
N ASP A 152 0.43 9.69 -13.62
CA ASP A 152 -0.95 9.41 -13.19
C ASP A 152 -1.63 8.32 -14.03
N TYR A 153 -0.92 7.78 -15.03
CA TYR A 153 -1.42 6.65 -15.81
C TYR A 153 -1.76 5.46 -14.92
N ASN A 154 -2.99 5.02 -15.00
CA ASN A 154 -3.51 3.90 -14.22
C ASN A 154 -4.40 3.03 -15.10
N ASP A 155 -3.85 1.92 -15.59
CA ASP A 155 -4.55 0.89 -16.36
C ASP A 155 -4.92 -0.31 -15.46
N MET A 156 -5.13 -0.05 -14.18
CA MET A 156 -5.49 -1.10 -13.23
C MET A 156 -6.97 -1.46 -13.39
N PRO A 157 -7.30 -2.71 -13.74
CA PRO A 157 -8.69 -3.13 -13.95
C PRO A 157 -9.56 -3.15 -12.67
N TRP A 158 -8.99 -2.81 -11.53
CA TRP A 158 -9.69 -2.72 -10.23
C TRP A 158 -9.85 -1.30 -9.69
N GLY A 159 -9.65 -0.28 -10.53
CA GLY A 159 -9.72 1.15 -10.17
C GLY A 159 -11.08 1.78 -10.35
N SER A 160 -12.16 1.05 -10.22
CA SER A 160 -13.52 1.60 -10.20
C SER A 160 -14.26 1.17 -8.94
#